data_c669ca2954d7d6787c5a5f11e61c1934
#
_entry.id   c669ca2954d7d6787c5a5f11e61c1934
#
_cell.length_a   1.000
_cell.length_b   1.000
_cell.length_c   1.000
_cell.angle_alpha   90.00
_cell.angle_beta   90.00
_cell.angle_gamma   90.00
#
_symmetry.space_group_name_H-M   'P 1'
#
loop_
_entity.id
_entity.type
_entity.pdbx_description
1 polymer ?
#
loop_
_entity_poly.entity_id
_entity_poly.type
_entity_poly.pdbx_seq_one_letter_code
_entity_poly.pdbx_strand_id
1 'polypeptide(L)'
;MRSLFLLLLTVSVYSTTHAQQCRFEKSDGKESATYFEAIEWYRNLDKQSAQVLVKEMGMTDAGYPLHLVLVSKDGKFDPGQWHKQNKVVVLINNGIHPGEPDGIDASMMLVRDIVTKKISLPDNVALAFIPVYNIGGCLNRNSYSRANQDGPLEYGFRGNAQNLDLNRDFTKCDSKEARSFARLFHWLDPEILVDNHVSDGADYQHTMTMLTSQYDKLGAGLGGWLRDTFEPRLYNGMRDKKWDMVPYVSFETGSPDKGMMMFYDPPRYSSGYAALFQTIGFVPETHMLKPFKDRV
;
A
#
# COMPACT_ATOMS: atom_id res chain seq x y z
N MET A 1 -17.44 68.57 10.04
CA MET A 1 -16.83 67.30 10.44
C MET A 1 -17.39 66.20 9.56
N ARG A 2 -16.62 65.73 8.58
CA ARG A 2 -17.00 64.63 7.67
C ARG A 2 -16.28 63.38 8.15
N SER A 3 -17.04 62.42 8.69
CA SER A 3 -16.52 61.10 9.11
C SER A 3 -16.35 60.24 7.87
N LEU A 4 -15.10 59.84 7.60
CA LEU A 4 -14.72 58.93 6.54
C LEU A 4 -14.84 57.50 7.12
N PHE A 5 -15.84 56.72 6.68
CA PHE A 5 -15.93 55.29 6.97
C PHE A 5 -15.01 54.52 6.02
N LEU A 6 -13.94 53.95 6.57
CA LEU A 6 -13.04 53.05 5.82
C LEU A 6 -13.65 51.65 5.85
N LEU A 7 -14.17 51.19 4.71
CA LEU A 7 -14.68 49.85 4.52
C LEU A 7 -13.49 48.92 4.25
N LEU A 8 -13.02 48.15 5.25
CA LEU A 8 -12.05 47.11 5.08
C LEU A 8 -12.72 45.90 4.37
N LEU A 9 -12.48 45.75 3.08
CA LEU A 9 -12.80 44.55 2.33
C LEU A 9 -11.80 43.44 2.70
N THR A 10 -12.17 42.51 3.57
CA THR A 10 -11.43 41.28 3.77
C THR A 10 -11.65 40.34 2.57
N VAL A 11 -10.72 40.32 1.64
CA VAL A 11 -10.70 39.33 0.58
C VAL A 11 -10.28 37.99 1.20
N SER A 12 -11.24 37.13 1.51
CA SER A 12 -10.98 35.73 1.84
C SER A 12 -10.48 35.05 0.55
N VAL A 13 -9.18 34.90 0.42
CA VAL A 13 -8.58 34.06 -0.62
C VAL A 13 -8.93 32.61 -0.28
N TYR A 14 -10.01 32.09 -0.82
CA TYR A 14 -10.24 30.65 -0.88
C TYR A 14 -9.17 30.07 -1.79
N SER A 15 -8.06 29.60 -1.21
CA SER A 15 -7.16 28.69 -1.91
C SER A 15 -7.94 27.42 -2.21
N THR A 16 -8.49 27.33 -3.42
CA THR A 16 -8.90 26.04 -3.97
C THR A 16 -7.64 25.22 -4.07
N THR A 17 -7.42 24.31 -3.12
CA THR A 17 -6.39 23.29 -3.25
C THR A 17 -6.78 22.46 -4.48
N HIS A 18 -6.20 22.79 -5.63
CA HIS A 18 -6.24 21.88 -6.76
C HIS A 18 -5.67 20.55 -6.26
N ALA A 19 -6.52 19.54 -6.18
CA ALA A 19 -6.09 18.22 -5.76
C ALA A 19 -4.92 17.79 -6.65
N GLN A 20 -3.75 17.61 -6.05
CA GLN A 20 -2.52 17.30 -6.77
C GLN A 20 -2.68 15.97 -7.50
N GLN A 21 -2.75 16.00 -8.82
CA GLN A 21 -2.81 14.80 -9.65
C GLN A 21 -1.45 14.08 -9.66
N CYS A 22 -1.46 12.76 -9.48
CA CYS A 22 -0.27 11.92 -9.67
C CYS A 22 -0.01 11.65 -11.17
N ARG A 23 1.11 10.99 -11.47
CA ARG A 23 1.49 10.64 -12.85
C ARG A 23 0.46 9.74 -13.51
N PHE A 24 -0.06 8.75 -12.79
CA PHE A 24 -1.13 7.87 -13.25
C PHE A 24 -2.34 8.67 -13.77
N GLU A 25 -2.83 9.63 -13.01
CA GLU A 25 -3.98 10.44 -13.42
C GLU A 25 -3.67 11.35 -14.61
N LYS A 26 -2.48 11.97 -14.63
CA LYS A 26 -2.06 12.84 -15.74
C LYS A 26 -1.89 12.10 -17.05
N SER A 27 -1.53 10.82 -16.99
CA SER A 27 -1.33 9.96 -18.16
C SER A 27 -2.59 9.19 -18.59
N ASP A 28 -3.72 9.45 -17.95
CA ASP A 28 -4.97 8.68 -18.14
C ASP A 28 -4.77 7.17 -17.89
N GLY A 29 -4.05 6.84 -16.80
CA GLY A 29 -3.82 5.46 -16.36
C GLY A 29 -2.78 4.69 -17.17
N LYS A 30 -1.88 5.37 -17.89
CA LYS A 30 -0.86 4.72 -18.74
C LYS A 30 0.51 4.62 -18.09
N GLU A 31 0.80 5.48 -17.12
CA GLU A 31 2.12 5.58 -16.49
C GLU A 31 2.02 5.52 -14.98
N SER A 32 2.97 4.85 -14.37
CA SER A 32 3.15 4.83 -12.91
C SER A 32 4.19 5.85 -12.46
N ALA A 33 4.03 6.37 -11.25
CA ALA A 33 4.96 7.28 -10.62
C ALA A 33 6.36 6.67 -10.49
N THR A 34 7.39 7.47 -10.74
CA THR A 34 8.77 7.11 -10.37
C THR A 34 8.96 7.24 -8.85
N TYR A 35 10.04 6.66 -8.32
CA TYR A 35 10.38 6.80 -6.90
C TYR A 35 10.44 8.27 -6.46
N PHE A 36 11.16 9.11 -7.20
CA PHE A 36 11.33 10.51 -6.83
C PHE A 36 10.03 11.30 -6.90
N GLU A 37 9.21 11.05 -7.93
CA GLU A 37 7.88 11.69 -8.06
C GLU A 37 6.96 11.29 -6.90
N ALA A 38 6.94 10.02 -6.52
CA ALA A 38 6.11 9.54 -5.41
C ALA A 38 6.54 10.20 -4.08
N ILE A 39 7.84 10.24 -3.78
CA ILE A 39 8.34 10.83 -2.52
C ILE A 39 8.11 12.35 -2.50
N GLU A 40 8.38 13.05 -3.60
CA GLU A 40 8.11 14.49 -3.69
C GLU A 40 6.62 14.79 -3.53
N TRP A 41 5.77 13.98 -4.13
CA TRP A 41 4.32 14.11 -4.04
C TRP A 41 3.82 13.99 -2.59
N TYR A 42 4.30 13.00 -1.83
CA TYR A 42 3.96 12.85 -0.41
C TYR A 42 4.55 13.98 0.45
N ARG A 43 5.77 14.42 0.19
CA ARG A 43 6.37 15.58 0.88
C ARG A 43 5.59 16.87 0.64
N ASN A 44 4.99 17.02 -0.53
CA ASN A 44 4.13 18.17 -0.82
C ASN A 44 2.79 18.08 -0.06
N LEU A 45 2.22 16.89 0.08
CA LEU A 45 1.03 16.69 0.93
C LEU A 45 1.34 16.95 2.42
N ASP A 46 2.48 16.47 2.92
CA ASP A 46 2.94 16.74 4.30
C ASP A 46 3.00 18.25 4.59
N LYS A 47 3.57 19.04 3.67
CA LYS A 47 3.61 20.50 3.81
C LYS A 47 2.24 21.17 3.76
N GLN A 48 1.27 20.56 3.10
CA GLN A 48 -0.07 21.14 2.86
C GLN A 48 -1.11 20.70 3.87
N SER A 49 -0.89 19.59 4.60
CA SER A 49 -1.88 19.01 5.48
C SER A 49 -1.26 18.53 6.80
N ALA A 50 -1.81 19.03 7.90
CA ALA A 50 -1.46 18.53 9.23
C ALA A 50 -1.85 17.05 9.48
N GLN A 51 -2.56 16.41 8.56
CA GLN A 51 -2.98 15.00 8.67
C GLN A 51 -1.96 14.01 8.09
N VAL A 52 -0.89 14.50 7.47
CA VAL A 52 0.15 13.68 6.82
C VAL A 52 1.51 14.03 7.41
N LEU A 53 2.35 13.01 7.62
CA LEU A 53 3.74 13.18 8.01
C LEU A 53 4.62 12.18 7.25
N VAL A 54 5.65 12.66 6.58
CA VAL A 54 6.66 11.83 5.91
C VAL A 54 7.89 11.68 6.81
N LYS A 55 8.28 10.41 7.09
CA LYS A 55 9.46 10.07 7.91
C LYS A 55 10.44 9.19 7.13
N GLU A 56 11.71 9.30 7.47
CA GLU A 56 12.76 8.39 7.03
C GLU A 56 13.02 7.34 8.13
N MET A 57 12.90 6.05 7.78
CA MET A 57 12.88 4.94 8.74
C MET A 57 14.09 4.01 8.66
N GLY A 58 15.14 4.42 7.98
CA GLY A 58 16.38 3.69 7.83
C GLY A 58 16.83 3.64 6.38
N MET A 59 18.01 3.09 6.14
CA MET A 59 18.62 3.04 4.81
C MET A 59 18.22 1.78 4.04
N THR A 60 18.25 1.89 2.72
CA THR A 60 18.11 0.78 1.78
C THR A 60 19.45 0.48 1.09
N ASP A 61 19.53 -0.65 0.39
CA ASP A 61 20.73 -1.01 -0.38
C ASP A 61 20.93 -0.12 -1.61
N ALA A 62 19.89 0.58 -2.03
CA ALA A 62 19.97 1.60 -3.08
C ALA A 62 20.63 2.92 -2.62
N GLY A 63 20.97 3.05 -1.32
CA GLY A 63 21.59 4.27 -0.77
C GLY A 63 20.60 5.40 -0.46
N TYR A 64 19.30 5.15 -0.60
CA TYR A 64 18.23 6.07 -0.23
C TYR A 64 17.51 5.61 1.05
N PRO A 65 16.94 6.53 1.84
CA PRO A 65 16.18 6.14 3.02
C PRO A 65 14.85 5.48 2.65
N LEU A 66 14.45 4.47 3.44
CA LEU A 66 13.09 3.94 3.41
C LEU A 66 12.14 4.98 3.98
N HIS A 67 11.16 5.40 3.21
CA HIS A 67 10.17 6.39 3.63
C HIS A 67 8.92 5.73 4.21
N LEU A 68 8.36 6.37 5.22
CA LEU A 68 7.08 6.04 5.82
C LEU A 68 6.19 7.28 5.80
N VAL A 69 4.99 7.15 5.27
CA VAL A 69 3.95 8.20 5.27
C VAL A 69 2.92 7.84 6.31
N LEU A 70 2.78 8.65 7.33
CA LEU A 70 1.78 8.50 8.38
C LEU A 70 0.58 9.39 8.07
N VAL A 71 -0.62 8.83 8.23
CA VAL A 71 -1.88 9.56 8.04
C VAL A 71 -2.76 9.38 9.26
N SER A 72 -3.11 10.49 9.92
CA SER A 72 -3.96 10.49 11.10
C SER A 72 -4.90 11.70 11.06
N LYS A 73 -6.18 11.46 11.34
CA LYS A 73 -7.22 12.50 11.27
C LYS A 73 -6.96 13.67 12.22
N ASP A 74 -6.36 13.39 13.38
CA ASP A 74 -6.06 14.38 14.42
C ASP A 74 -4.65 15.01 14.29
N GLY A 75 -3.87 14.63 13.27
CA GLY A 75 -2.53 15.15 13.04
C GLY A 75 -1.50 14.73 14.10
N LYS A 76 -1.76 13.64 14.83
CA LYS A 76 -0.84 13.09 15.83
C LYS A 76 -0.23 11.79 15.29
N PHE A 77 1.10 11.68 15.35
CA PHE A 77 1.87 10.63 14.66
C PHE A 77 2.75 9.84 15.63
N ASP A 78 2.18 9.44 16.77
CA ASP A 78 2.84 8.63 17.78
C ASP A 78 2.11 7.28 17.91
N PRO A 79 2.70 6.15 17.41
CA PRO A 79 2.08 4.84 17.52
C PRO A 79 1.75 4.44 18.96
N GLY A 80 2.62 4.75 19.92
CA GLY A 80 2.37 4.47 21.33
C GLY A 80 1.14 5.19 21.89
N GLN A 81 0.82 6.38 21.39
CA GLN A 81 -0.41 7.08 21.72
C GLN A 81 -1.61 6.52 20.96
N TRP A 82 -1.43 6.08 19.70
CA TRP A 82 -2.50 5.45 18.93
C TRP A 82 -3.02 4.19 19.62
N HIS A 83 -2.12 3.30 20.09
CA HIS A 83 -2.51 2.09 20.81
C HIS A 83 -3.19 2.41 22.15
N LYS A 84 -2.69 3.40 22.91
CA LYS A 84 -3.36 3.86 24.13
C LYS A 84 -4.77 4.40 23.90
N GLN A 85 -5.04 4.89 22.71
CA GLN A 85 -6.35 5.39 22.27
C GLN A 85 -7.20 4.29 21.59
N ASN A 86 -6.74 3.05 21.54
CA ASN A 86 -7.36 1.92 20.84
C ASN A 86 -7.60 2.23 19.34
N LYS A 87 -6.68 2.94 18.69
CA LYS A 87 -6.70 3.10 17.24
C LYS A 87 -6.17 1.83 16.59
N VAL A 88 -6.81 1.41 15.51
CA VAL A 88 -6.31 0.37 14.62
C VAL A 88 -5.27 0.98 13.69
N VAL A 89 -4.06 0.46 13.71
CA VAL A 89 -2.96 0.88 12.85
C VAL A 89 -2.87 -0.04 11.64
N VAL A 90 -2.98 0.52 10.45
CA VAL A 90 -2.89 -0.23 9.19
C VAL A 90 -1.61 0.20 8.48
N LEU A 91 -0.70 -0.76 8.29
CA LEU A 91 0.50 -0.57 7.48
C LEU A 91 0.24 -1.06 6.05
N ILE A 92 0.41 -0.18 5.07
CA ILE A 92 0.28 -0.49 3.64
C ILE A 92 1.67 -0.44 3.01
N ASN A 93 2.14 -1.58 2.52
CA ASN A 93 3.42 -1.73 1.85
C ASN A 93 3.24 -1.76 0.33
N ASN A 94 4.01 -0.97 -0.40
CA ASN A 94 3.93 -0.89 -1.84
C ASN A 94 5.28 -1.14 -2.49
N GLY A 95 5.28 -1.74 -3.66
CA GLY A 95 6.46 -1.86 -4.50
C GLY A 95 7.58 -2.71 -3.89
N ILE A 96 7.26 -3.80 -3.19
CA ILE A 96 8.25 -4.83 -2.85
C ILE A 96 8.82 -5.43 -4.14
N HIS A 97 7.96 -5.57 -5.15
CA HIS A 97 8.34 -5.79 -6.55
C HIS A 97 7.90 -4.57 -7.37
N PRO A 98 8.78 -3.63 -7.68
CA PRO A 98 8.36 -2.41 -8.36
C PRO A 98 7.90 -2.56 -9.81
N GLY A 99 8.03 -3.76 -10.37
CA GLY A 99 7.32 -4.17 -11.60
C GLY A 99 5.81 -4.30 -11.41
N GLU A 100 5.35 -4.27 -10.17
CA GLU A 100 3.97 -4.37 -9.68
C GLU A 100 3.56 -3.04 -9.02
N PRO A 101 3.44 -1.93 -9.79
CA PRO A 101 3.40 -0.59 -9.21
C PRO A 101 2.01 -0.14 -8.76
N ASP A 102 0.97 -0.95 -8.95
CA ASP A 102 -0.43 -0.59 -8.78
C ASP A 102 -0.71 0.05 -7.40
N GLY A 103 -0.19 -0.57 -6.33
CA GLY A 103 -0.31 -0.05 -4.97
C GLY A 103 0.38 1.29 -4.73
N ILE A 104 1.46 1.61 -5.49
CA ILE A 104 2.16 2.89 -5.39
C ILE A 104 1.22 4.03 -5.77
N ASP A 105 0.62 3.93 -6.97
CA ASP A 105 -0.27 4.96 -7.51
C ASP A 105 -1.61 5.01 -6.75
N ALA A 106 -2.19 3.85 -6.42
CA ALA A 106 -3.43 3.76 -5.63
C ALA A 106 -3.29 4.40 -4.25
N SER A 107 -2.16 4.17 -3.55
CA SER A 107 -1.89 4.75 -2.24
C SER A 107 -1.74 6.27 -2.30
N MET A 108 -1.11 6.81 -3.35
CA MET A 108 -1.01 8.26 -3.55
C MET A 108 -2.41 8.88 -3.67
N MET A 109 -3.27 8.32 -4.50
CA MET A 109 -4.65 8.80 -4.66
C MET A 109 -5.47 8.65 -3.39
N LEU A 110 -5.35 7.52 -2.66
CA LEU A 110 -6.04 7.29 -1.41
C LEU A 110 -5.69 8.34 -0.35
N VAL A 111 -4.40 8.60 -0.14
CA VAL A 111 -3.96 9.61 0.86
C VAL A 111 -4.47 11.00 0.50
N ARG A 112 -4.38 11.39 -0.78
CA ARG A 112 -4.95 12.67 -1.24
C ARG A 112 -6.46 12.73 -0.99
N ASP A 113 -7.20 11.69 -1.31
CA ASP A 113 -8.65 11.69 -1.20
C ASP A 113 -9.11 11.70 0.27
N ILE A 114 -8.31 11.16 1.19
CA ILE A 114 -8.51 11.32 2.65
C ILE A 114 -8.27 12.79 3.04
N VAL A 115 -7.14 13.36 2.65
CA VAL A 115 -6.77 14.75 3.00
C VAL A 115 -7.77 15.76 2.44
N THR A 116 -8.27 15.53 1.23
CA THR A 116 -9.30 16.37 0.58
C THR A 116 -10.72 16.04 1.03
N LYS A 117 -10.90 15.12 1.99
CA LYS A 117 -12.18 14.69 2.55
C LYS A 117 -13.15 14.06 1.56
N LYS A 118 -12.65 13.54 0.44
CA LYS A 118 -13.45 12.69 -0.46
C LYS A 118 -13.69 11.32 0.17
N ILE A 119 -12.70 10.82 0.91
CA ILE A 119 -12.79 9.59 1.71
C ILE A 119 -12.68 9.98 3.18
N SER A 120 -13.61 9.49 3.99
CA SER A 120 -13.57 9.73 5.44
C SER A 120 -12.68 8.69 6.11
N LEU A 121 -11.63 9.14 6.80
CA LEU A 121 -10.86 8.29 7.70
C LEU A 121 -11.58 8.20 9.04
N PRO A 122 -11.91 7.00 9.57
CA PRO A 122 -12.49 6.84 10.90
C PRO A 122 -11.56 7.37 12.00
N ASP A 123 -12.14 7.89 13.09
CA ASP A 123 -11.37 8.49 14.18
C ASP A 123 -10.45 7.48 14.91
N ASN A 124 -10.85 6.22 14.92
CA ASN A 124 -10.13 5.10 15.52
C ASN A 124 -9.20 4.36 14.55
N VAL A 125 -8.85 4.95 13.40
CA VAL A 125 -7.92 4.37 12.44
C VAL A 125 -6.76 5.32 12.19
N ALA A 126 -5.55 4.78 12.17
CA ALA A 126 -4.35 5.44 11.69
C ALA A 126 -3.76 4.62 10.54
N LEU A 127 -3.31 5.29 9.49
CA LEU A 127 -2.71 4.64 8.34
C LEU A 127 -1.22 4.97 8.27
N ALA A 128 -0.45 4.00 7.84
CA ALA A 128 0.96 4.13 7.55
C ALA A 128 1.25 3.50 6.19
N PHE A 129 1.96 4.21 5.31
CA PHE A 129 2.30 3.73 3.99
C PHE A 129 3.80 3.69 3.81
N ILE A 130 4.31 2.59 3.28
CA ILE A 130 5.62 2.55 2.65
C ILE A 130 5.39 2.84 1.17
N PRO A 131 5.73 4.04 0.67
CA PRO A 131 5.44 4.42 -0.73
C PRO A 131 6.08 3.49 -1.75
N VAL A 132 7.36 3.15 -1.52
CA VAL A 132 8.15 2.23 -2.33
C VAL A 132 9.11 1.50 -1.41
N TYR A 133 8.90 0.19 -1.23
CA TYR A 133 9.76 -0.62 -0.38
C TYR A 133 11.10 -0.95 -1.06
N ASN A 134 11.05 -1.44 -2.30
CA ASN A 134 12.22 -1.76 -3.10
C ASN A 134 12.64 -0.57 -3.97
N ILE A 135 13.39 0.34 -3.37
CA ILE A 135 13.83 1.56 -4.08
C ILE A 135 14.76 1.21 -5.25
N GLY A 136 15.71 0.29 -5.04
CA GLY A 136 16.66 -0.12 -6.08
C GLY A 136 15.97 -0.68 -7.31
N GLY A 137 15.00 -1.56 -7.12
CA GLY A 137 14.17 -2.08 -8.20
C GLY A 137 13.31 -1.00 -8.86
N CYS A 138 12.78 -0.05 -8.08
CA CYS A 138 11.97 1.06 -8.61
C CYS A 138 12.80 2.02 -9.48
N LEU A 139 14.08 2.22 -9.17
CA LEU A 139 15.00 3.03 -9.98
C LEU A 139 15.43 2.31 -11.28
N ASN A 140 15.37 0.98 -11.31
CA ASN A 140 15.69 0.17 -12.48
C ASN A 140 14.45 -0.03 -13.36
N ARG A 141 13.97 1.06 -13.97
CA ARG A 141 12.75 1.05 -14.79
C ARG A 141 13.00 0.47 -16.18
N ASN A 142 12.00 -0.25 -16.66
CA ASN A 142 12.00 -0.86 -17.99
C ASN A 142 10.55 -1.19 -18.41
N SER A 143 10.38 -1.67 -19.65
CA SER A 143 9.08 -2.07 -20.24
C SER A 143 9.01 -3.57 -20.59
N TYR A 144 9.96 -4.40 -20.16
CA TYR A 144 10.11 -5.77 -20.66
C TYR A 144 10.31 -6.84 -19.59
N SER A 145 10.58 -6.48 -18.33
CA SER A 145 10.88 -7.46 -17.27
C SER A 145 9.65 -8.24 -16.79
N ARG A 146 8.44 -7.80 -17.13
CA ARG A 146 7.19 -8.52 -16.88
C ARG A 146 6.48 -8.77 -18.21
N ALA A 147 6.71 -9.97 -18.75
CA ALA A 147 6.12 -10.36 -20.03
C ALA A 147 4.59 -10.36 -19.97
N ASN A 148 3.96 -9.83 -21.03
CA ASN A 148 2.49 -9.76 -21.18
C ASN A 148 1.74 -8.89 -20.17
N GLN A 149 2.42 -8.11 -19.32
CA GLN A 149 1.73 -7.20 -18.41
C GLN A 149 1.07 -6.04 -19.19
N ASP A 150 -0.23 -5.85 -18.98
CA ASP A 150 -1.01 -4.78 -19.62
C ASP A 150 -0.81 -3.45 -18.88
N GLY A 151 0.30 -2.80 -19.17
CA GLY A 151 0.73 -1.54 -18.55
C GLY A 151 1.27 -1.68 -17.11
N PRO A 152 1.80 -0.58 -16.58
CA PRO A 152 2.03 0.72 -17.25
C PRO A 152 3.12 0.65 -18.34
N LEU A 153 3.37 1.78 -19.04
CA LEU A 153 4.39 1.85 -20.11
C LEU A 153 5.79 1.49 -19.63
N GLU A 154 6.12 1.89 -18.43
CA GLU A 154 7.36 1.54 -17.71
C GLU A 154 7.08 1.24 -16.25
N TYR A 155 7.80 0.30 -15.72
CA TYR A 155 7.72 -0.17 -14.34
C TYR A 155 9.10 -0.57 -13.83
N GLY A 156 9.24 -0.80 -12.54
CA GLY A 156 10.51 -1.19 -11.94
C GLY A 156 10.86 -2.68 -12.14
N PHE A 157 11.98 -3.08 -11.57
CA PHE A 157 12.50 -4.44 -11.59
C PHE A 157 12.24 -5.17 -10.26
N ARG A 158 12.11 -6.49 -10.30
CA ARG A 158 11.78 -7.32 -9.13
C ARG A 158 12.85 -7.27 -8.04
N GLY A 159 14.12 -7.47 -8.42
CA GLY A 159 15.24 -7.48 -7.47
C GLY A 159 15.57 -6.08 -6.94
N ASN A 160 16.10 -6.01 -5.71
CA ASN A 160 16.61 -4.77 -5.14
C ASN A 160 17.98 -4.39 -5.75
N ALA A 161 18.66 -3.37 -5.21
CA ALA A 161 19.97 -2.93 -5.68
C ALA A 161 21.07 -4.01 -5.59
N GLN A 162 20.88 -5.07 -4.80
CA GLN A 162 21.75 -6.25 -4.70
C GLN A 162 21.16 -7.47 -5.43
N ASN A 163 20.11 -7.29 -6.22
CA ASN A 163 19.37 -8.35 -6.90
C ASN A 163 18.76 -9.41 -5.96
N LEU A 164 18.38 -9.00 -4.75
CA LEU A 164 17.65 -9.83 -3.80
C LEU A 164 16.14 -9.68 -4.02
N ASP A 165 15.40 -10.78 -3.87
CA ASP A 165 13.94 -10.75 -3.77
C ASP A 165 13.52 -10.43 -2.33
N LEU A 166 13.05 -9.20 -2.10
CA LEU A 166 12.67 -8.73 -0.77
C LEU A 166 11.47 -9.50 -0.19
N ASN A 167 10.62 -10.09 -1.05
CA ASN A 167 9.53 -10.95 -0.60
C ASN A 167 9.98 -12.39 -0.27
N ARG A 168 11.28 -12.57 0.03
CA ARG A 168 11.90 -13.78 0.58
C ARG A 168 12.78 -13.46 1.79
N ASP A 169 12.79 -12.18 2.23
CA ASP A 169 13.81 -11.67 3.13
C ASP A 169 13.28 -11.19 4.49
N PHE A 170 11.97 -11.26 4.76
CA PHE A 170 11.37 -10.73 6.00
C PHE A 170 11.98 -11.30 7.28
N THR A 171 12.31 -12.59 7.32
CA THR A 171 12.96 -13.22 8.49
C THR A 171 14.47 -13.30 8.38
N LYS A 172 15.03 -13.34 7.18
CA LYS A 172 16.47 -13.42 6.98
C LYS A 172 17.16 -12.08 7.26
N CYS A 173 16.52 -10.98 6.88
CA CYS A 173 17.05 -9.62 7.04
C CYS A 173 18.44 -9.45 6.42
N ASP A 174 18.70 -10.05 5.25
CA ASP A 174 19.96 -9.93 4.51
C ASP A 174 20.11 -8.52 3.94
N SER A 175 19.03 -7.96 3.39
CA SER A 175 19.00 -6.59 2.84
C SER A 175 18.90 -5.51 3.92
N LYS A 176 19.30 -4.28 3.58
CA LYS A 176 19.06 -3.12 4.44
C LYS A 176 17.56 -2.77 4.50
N GLU A 177 16.85 -2.98 3.40
CA GLU A 177 15.40 -2.83 3.34
C GLU A 177 14.71 -3.67 4.42
N ALA A 178 15.00 -4.97 4.49
CA ALA A 178 14.39 -5.87 5.48
C ALA A 178 14.71 -5.46 6.91
N ARG A 179 15.96 -5.05 7.20
CA ARG A 179 16.34 -4.53 8.52
C ARG A 179 15.63 -3.22 8.88
N SER A 180 15.43 -2.33 7.90
CA SER A 180 14.71 -1.09 8.09
C SER A 180 13.21 -1.34 8.27
N PHE A 181 12.64 -2.28 7.50
CA PHE A 181 11.27 -2.73 7.65
C PHE A 181 11.01 -3.34 9.05
N ALA A 182 11.86 -4.26 9.51
CA ALA A 182 11.69 -4.89 10.81
C ALA A 182 11.64 -3.84 11.93
N ARG A 183 12.56 -2.85 11.93
CA ARG A 183 12.54 -1.77 12.92
C ARG A 183 11.28 -0.90 12.81
N LEU A 184 10.87 -0.56 11.59
CA LEU A 184 9.65 0.20 11.31
C LEU A 184 8.42 -0.56 11.79
N PHE A 185 8.31 -1.84 11.44
CA PHE A 185 7.18 -2.69 11.77
C PHE A 185 7.00 -2.80 13.29
N HIS A 186 8.07 -3.09 14.04
CA HIS A 186 8.02 -3.17 15.50
C HIS A 186 7.81 -1.82 16.19
N TRP A 187 8.27 -0.72 15.60
CA TRP A 187 7.98 0.61 16.12
C TRP A 187 6.52 1.00 15.91
N LEU A 188 5.94 0.59 14.78
CA LEU A 188 4.56 0.91 14.43
C LEU A 188 3.57 -0.03 15.11
N ASP A 189 3.95 -1.32 15.30
CA ASP A 189 3.14 -2.41 15.88
C ASP A 189 1.73 -2.48 15.27
N PRO A 190 1.60 -2.71 13.93
CA PRO A 190 0.33 -2.59 13.25
C PRO A 190 -0.59 -3.78 13.52
N GLU A 191 -1.90 -3.54 13.63
CA GLU A 191 -2.92 -4.59 13.66
C GLU A 191 -3.15 -5.23 12.30
N ILE A 192 -2.91 -4.47 11.22
CA ILE A 192 -3.12 -4.93 9.84
C ILE A 192 -1.91 -4.54 8.99
N LEU A 193 -1.41 -5.50 8.21
CA LEU A 193 -0.47 -5.29 7.11
C LEU A 193 -1.16 -5.57 5.79
N VAL A 194 -1.10 -4.62 4.86
CA VAL A 194 -1.50 -4.80 3.46
C VAL A 194 -0.25 -4.71 2.60
N ASP A 195 0.05 -5.77 1.84
CA ASP A 195 1.21 -5.82 0.94
C ASP A 195 0.72 -5.94 -0.51
N ASN A 196 0.79 -4.85 -1.26
CA ASN A 196 0.20 -4.75 -2.59
C ASN A 196 1.11 -5.39 -3.66
N HIS A 197 0.51 -6.30 -4.44
CA HIS A 197 1.17 -7.07 -5.49
C HIS A 197 0.39 -7.07 -6.81
N VAL A 198 1.03 -7.65 -7.84
CA VAL A 198 0.40 -7.97 -9.14
C VAL A 198 0.78 -9.39 -9.49
N SER A 199 -0.22 -10.26 -9.55
CA SER A 199 -0.03 -11.68 -9.92
C SER A 199 0.28 -11.86 -11.40
N ASP A 200 0.99 -12.94 -11.69
CA ASP A 200 1.15 -13.52 -13.02
C ASP A 200 0.46 -14.89 -13.08
N GLY A 201 0.73 -15.68 -14.11
CA GLY A 201 0.24 -17.05 -14.22
C GLY A 201 -1.19 -17.14 -14.74
N ALA A 202 -2.08 -17.82 -14.01
CA ALA A 202 -3.45 -18.07 -14.47
C ALA A 202 -4.23 -16.79 -14.74
N ASP A 203 -4.89 -16.71 -15.90
CA ASP A 203 -5.75 -15.57 -16.27
C ASP A 203 -7.07 -15.66 -15.52
N TYR A 204 -7.14 -15.02 -14.36
CA TYR A 204 -8.38 -14.90 -13.60
C TYR A 204 -9.40 -14.01 -14.33
N GLN A 205 -10.69 -14.35 -14.17
CA GLN A 205 -11.77 -13.47 -14.60
C GLN A 205 -11.76 -12.14 -13.84
N HIS A 206 -11.32 -12.16 -12.60
CA HIS A 206 -11.32 -11.03 -11.67
C HIS A 206 -10.08 -10.17 -11.82
N THR A 207 -10.24 -8.85 -11.63
CA THR A 207 -9.10 -7.90 -11.65
C THR A 207 -8.19 -8.09 -10.45
N MET A 208 -8.75 -8.50 -9.31
CA MET A 208 -8.01 -8.68 -8.06
C MET A 208 -8.32 -10.04 -7.43
N THR A 209 -7.29 -10.68 -6.93
CA THR A 209 -7.35 -11.78 -5.98
C THR A 209 -6.73 -11.35 -4.66
N MET A 210 -6.93 -12.10 -3.58
CA MET A 210 -6.37 -11.77 -2.28
C MET A 210 -5.85 -13.00 -1.55
N LEU A 211 -4.65 -12.90 -1.01
CA LEU A 211 -4.15 -13.78 0.04
C LEU A 211 -4.45 -13.16 1.40
N THR A 212 -4.89 -13.97 2.33
CA THR A 212 -5.13 -13.59 3.72
C THR A 212 -4.25 -14.43 4.62
N SER A 213 -3.75 -13.89 5.73
CA SER A 213 -3.07 -14.69 6.75
C SER A 213 -3.84 -15.96 7.06
N GLN A 214 -3.14 -17.09 7.13
CA GLN A 214 -3.74 -18.37 7.52
C GLN A 214 -4.33 -18.24 8.92
N TYR A 215 -5.61 -18.54 9.07
CA TYR A 215 -6.37 -18.30 10.30
C TYR A 215 -5.75 -18.97 11.54
N ASP A 216 -5.23 -20.19 11.36
CA ASP A 216 -4.63 -20.95 12.46
C ASP A 216 -3.38 -20.27 13.03
N LYS A 217 -2.64 -19.49 12.24
CA LYS A 217 -1.48 -18.72 12.70
C LYS A 217 -1.85 -17.57 13.63
N LEU A 218 -3.07 -17.08 13.53
CA LEU A 218 -3.60 -15.98 14.35
C LEU A 218 -4.34 -16.50 15.61
N GLY A 219 -4.36 -17.83 15.80
CA GLY A 219 -5.08 -18.46 16.91
C GLY A 219 -6.60 -18.42 16.75
N ALA A 220 -7.31 -19.17 17.61
CA ALA A 220 -8.74 -19.41 17.45
C ALA A 220 -9.61 -18.13 17.52
N GLY A 221 -9.24 -17.17 18.36
CA GLY A 221 -10.00 -15.92 18.52
C GLY A 221 -9.88 -15.00 17.31
N LEU A 222 -8.69 -14.51 17.03
CA LEU A 222 -8.44 -13.56 15.93
C LEU A 222 -8.63 -14.23 14.57
N GLY A 223 -8.11 -15.45 14.38
CA GLY A 223 -8.26 -16.20 13.14
C GLY A 223 -9.71 -16.56 12.84
N GLY A 224 -10.49 -16.97 13.86
CA GLY A 224 -11.92 -17.23 13.71
C GLY A 224 -12.70 -15.97 13.34
N TRP A 225 -12.44 -14.83 13.99
CA TRP A 225 -13.07 -13.54 13.64
C TRP A 225 -12.70 -13.08 12.22
N LEU A 226 -11.44 -13.26 11.83
CA LEU A 226 -10.98 -12.93 10.47
C LEU A 226 -11.76 -13.73 9.43
N ARG A 227 -11.82 -15.07 9.59
CA ARG A 227 -12.51 -15.98 8.67
C ARG A 227 -14.02 -15.74 8.60
N ASP A 228 -14.66 -15.60 9.76
CA ASP A 228 -16.13 -15.65 9.83
C ASP A 228 -16.78 -14.26 9.74
N THR A 229 -15.98 -13.19 9.94
CA THR A 229 -16.54 -11.83 10.02
C THR A 229 -15.81 -10.83 9.12
N PHE A 230 -14.50 -10.69 9.22
CA PHE A 230 -13.81 -9.57 8.58
C PHE A 230 -13.60 -9.81 7.08
N GLU A 231 -13.04 -10.95 6.72
CA GLU A 231 -12.77 -11.29 5.33
C GLU A 231 -14.04 -11.31 4.46
N PRO A 232 -15.17 -11.94 4.88
CA PRO A 232 -16.42 -11.87 4.12
C PRO A 232 -16.91 -10.43 3.89
N ARG A 233 -16.68 -9.51 4.84
CA ARG A 233 -17.03 -8.08 4.67
C ARG A 233 -16.17 -7.39 3.62
N LEU A 234 -14.89 -7.75 3.51
CA LEU A 234 -14.01 -7.23 2.46
C LEU A 234 -14.49 -7.66 1.08
N TYR A 235 -14.78 -8.94 0.89
CA TYR A 235 -15.32 -9.46 -0.37
C TYR A 235 -16.67 -8.82 -0.74
N ASN A 236 -17.57 -8.67 0.23
CA ASN A 236 -18.83 -7.98 0.01
C ASN A 236 -18.64 -6.51 -0.35
N GLY A 237 -17.74 -5.79 0.35
CA GLY A 237 -17.41 -4.40 0.06
C GLY A 237 -16.88 -4.19 -1.36
N MET A 238 -16.06 -5.11 -1.86
CA MET A 238 -15.57 -5.10 -3.25
C MET A 238 -16.69 -5.35 -4.24
N ARG A 239 -17.55 -6.33 -3.97
CA ARG A 239 -18.73 -6.64 -4.80
C ARG A 239 -19.69 -5.46 -4.90
N ASP A 240 -19.94 -4.77 -3.79
CA ASP A 240 -20.81 -3.58 -3.77
C ASP A 240 -20.26 -2.46 -4.65
N LYS A 241 -18.94 -2.40 -4.81
CA LYS A 241 -18.24 -1.49 -5.71
C LYS A 241 -18.15 -1.99 -7.15
N LYS A 242 -18.70 -3.16 -7.46
CA LYS A 242 -18.64 -3.84 -8.77
C LYS A 242 -17.24 -4.34 -9.14
N TRP A 243 -16.41 -4.55 -8.15
CA TRP A 243 -15.07 -5.14 -8.26
C TRP A 243 -15.06 -6.48 -7.51
N ASP A 244 -15.66 -7.51 -8.09
CA ASP A 244 -15.63 -8.83 -7.48
C ASP A 244 -14.21 -9.33 -7.32
N MET A 245 -13.90 -9.78 -6.11
CA MET A 245 -12.60 -10.32 -5.73
C MET A 245 -12.76 -11.77 -5.27
N VAL A 246 -11.74 -12.59 -5.49
CA VAL A 246 -11.70 -14.00 -5.08
C VAL A 246 -10.37 -14.30 -4.38
N PRO A 247 -10.27 -15.40 -3.61
CA PRO A 247 -9.01 -15.84 -3.06
C PRO A 247 -7.96 -16.10 -4.15
N TYR A 248 -6.71 -15.74 -3.88
CA TYR A 248 -5.57 -16.19 -4.68
C TYR A 248 -5.37 -17.69 -4.47
N VAL A 249 -5.32 -18.46 -5.54
CA VAL A 249 -5.14 -19.91 -5.49
C VAL A 249 -4.07 -20.36 -6.46
N SER A 250 -3.45 -21.50 -6.16
CA SER A 250 -2.58 -22.25 -7.06
C SER A 250 -3.25 -23.57 -7.43
N PHE A 251 -2.84 -24.17 -8.54
CA PHE A 251 -3.33 -25.47 -8.96
C PHE A 251 -2.27 -26.53 -8.72
N GLU A 252 -2.62 -27.65 -8.11
CA GLU A 252 -1.69 -28.70 -7.74
C GLU A 252 -0.92 -29.27 -8.95
N THR A 253 -1.58 -29.37 -10.09
CA THR A 253 -0.99 -29.90 -11.32
C THR A 253 -1.03 -28.91 -12.50
N GLY A 254 -1.17 -27.61 -12.23
CA GLY A 254 -1.36 -26.58 -13.27
C GLY A 254 -2.73 -26.57 -13.93
N SER A 255 -3.71 -27.33 -13.42
CA SER A 255 -5.07 -27.39 -13.93
C SER A 255 -6.09 -27.42 -12.79
N PRO A 256 -7.19 -26.63 -12.88
CA PRO A 256 -8.20 -26.53 -11.83
C PRO A 256 -9.00 -27.81 -11.60
N ASP A 257 -9.05 -28.73 -12.56
CA ASP A 257 -9.79 -30.01 -12.47
C ASP A 257 -9.11 -31.01 -11.50
N LYS A 258 -7.86 -30.80 -11.12
CA LYS A 258 -7.11 -31.63 -10.18
C LYS A 258 -7.11 -31.10 -8.74
N GLY A 259 -7.62 -29.92 -8.53
CA GLY A 259 -7.72 -29.28 -7.22
C GLY A 259 -7.04 -27.94 -7.16
N MET A 260 -7.41 -27.17 -6.15
CA MET A 260 -6.87 -25.86 -5.85
C MET A 260 -6.17 -25.90 -4.50
N MET A 261 -5.07 -25.19 -4.39
CA MET A 261 -4.33 -25.00 -3.14
C MET A 261 -4.30 -23.52 -2.79
N MET A 262 -4.54 -23.19 -1.54
CA MET A 262 -4.20 -21.89 -1.00
C MET A 262 -2.73 -21.86 -0.64
N PHE A 263 -2.09 -20.72 -0.88
CA PHE A 263 -0.69 -20.56 -0.52
C PHE A 263 -0.52 -20.53 1.01
N TYR A 264 0.29 -21.44 1.53
CA TYR A 264 0.69 -21.43 2.94
C TYR A 264 1.94 -20.56 3.10
N ASP A 265 1.74 -19.31 3.46
CA ASP A 265 2.75 -18.26 3.57
C ASP A 265 3.73 -18.47 4.75
N PRO A 266 4.95 -19.00 4.54
CA PRO A 266 5.94 -19.05 5.62
C PRO A 266 6.46 -17.63 5.94
N PRO A 267 7.10 -17.44 7.14
CA PRO A 267 7.49 -16.10 7.62
C PRO A 267 8.51 -15.33 6.77
N ARG A 268 9.08 -15.93 5.74
CA ARG A 268 9.91 -15.21 4.77
C ARG A 268 9.12 -14.27 3.86
N TYR A 269 7.78 -14.45 3.79
CA TYR A 269 6.83 -13.58 3.09
C TYR A 269 6.18 -12.60 4.07
N SER A 270 5.63 -11.49 3.55
CA SER A 270 5.08 -10.41 4.35
C SER A 270 3.95 -10.84 5.29
N SER A 271 2.94 -11.54 4.77
CA SER A 271 1.78 -12.00 5.56
C SER A 271 2.16 -13.06 6.59
N GLY A 272 3.06 -13.99 6.24
CA GLY A 272 3.58 -14.98 7.17
C GLY A 272 4.45 -14.35 8.27
N TYR A 273 5.22 -13.32 7.96
CA TYR A 273 5.97 -12.54 8.95
C TYR A 273 5.02 -11.78 9.90
N ALA A 274 4.03 -11.08 9.36
CA ALA A 274 3.04 -10.35 10.14
C ALA A 274 2.31 -11.26 11.15
N ALA A 275 1.94 -12.47 10.75
CA ALA A 275 1.26 -13.44 11.60
C ALA A 275 2.07 -13.87 12.83
N LEU A 276 3.43 -13.83 12.79
CA LEU A 276 4.27 -14.09 13.97
C LEU A 276 4.01 -13.10 15.12
N PHE A 277 3.49 -11.92 14.80
CA PHE A 277 3.22 -10.83 15.74
C PHE A 277 1.73 -10.57 15.93
N GLN A 278 0.87 -11.54 15.54
CA GLN A 278 -0.59 -11.42 15.60
C GLN A 278 -1.15 -10.26 14.78
N THR A 279 -0.40 -9.79 13.79
CA THR A 279 -0.84 -8.82 12.77
C THR A 279 -1.55 -9.56 11.65
N ILE A 280 -2.75 -9.12 11.28
CA ILE A 280 -3.47 -9.67 10.12
C ILE A 280 -2.80 -9.19 8.84
N GLY A 281 -2.36 -10.11 8.00
CA GLY A 281 -1.77 -9.82 6.70
C GLY A 281 -2.77 -10.01 5.57
N PHE A 282 -2.88 -9.03 4.69
CA PHE A 282 -3.57 -9.12 3.40
C PHE A 282 -2.57 -8.87 2.29
N VAL A 283 -2.63 -9.70 1.26
CA VAL A 283 -1.84 -9.52 0.03
C VAL A 283 -2.81 -9.43 -1.14
N PRO A 284 -3.31 -8.22 -1.46
CA PRO A 284 -4.05 -8.00 -2.69
C PRO A 284 -3.13 -8.25 -3.89
N GLU A 285 -3.59 -9.05 -4.82
CA GLU A 285 -2.91 -9.41 -6.05
C GLU A 285 -3.81 -8.99 -7.22
N THR A 286 -3.54 -7.82 -7.81
CA THR A 286 -4.16 -7.47 -9.08
C THR A 286 -3.55 -8.32 -10.19
N HIS A 287 -4.27 -8.56 -11.30
CA HIS A 287 -3.77 -9.48 -12.32
C HIS A 287 -3.13 -8.74 -13.49
N MET A 288 -1.91 -9.14 -13.85
CA MET A 288 -1.09 -8.47 -14.87
C MET A 288 -1.74 -8.35 -16.26
N LEU A 289 -2.65 -9.27 -16.62
CA LEU A 289 -3.36 -9.26 -17.92
C LEU A 289 -4.58 -8.31 -17.93
N LYS A 290 -4.92 -7.68 -16.80
CA LYS A 290 -5.97 -6.67 -16.75
C LYS A 290 -5.39 -5.29 -16.99
N PRO A 291 -6.14 -4.35 -17.59
CA PRO A 291 -5.65 -3.01 -17.85
C PRO A 291 -5.11 -2.32 -16.59
N PHE A 292 -3.96 -1.69 -16.67
CA PHE A 292 -3.34 -1.00 -15.53
C PHE A 292 -4.30 0.01 -14.87
N LYS A 293 -5.10 0.69 -15.69
CA LYS A 293 -6.11 1.65 -15.21
C LYS A 293 -7.16 1.03 -14.30
N ASP A 294 -7.54 -0.22 -14.56
CA ASP A 294 -8.54 -0.95 -13.78
C ASP A 294 -7.93 -1.56 -12.50
N ARG A 295 -6.63 -1.85 -12.53
CA ARG A 295 -5.90 -2.43 -11.40
C ARG A 295 -5.60 -1.42 -10.29
N VAL A 296 -5.37 -0.14 -10.67
CA VAL A 296 -5.13 0.98 -9.75
C VAL A 296 -6.44 1.56 -9.20
#